data_92f238adf92547c2b76cbd9492ef6b09
#
_entry.id   92f238adf92547c2b76cbd9492ef6b09
#
_cell.length_a   1.000
_cell.length_b   1.000
_cell.length_c   1.000
_cell.angle_alpha   90.00
_cell.angle_beta   90.00
_cell.angle_gamma   90.00
#
_symmetry.space_group_name_H-M   'P 1'
#
loop_
_entity.id
_entity.type
_entity.pdbx_description
1 polymer ?
#
loop_
_entity_poly.entity_id
_entity_poly.type
_entity_poly.pdbx_seq_one_letter_code
_entity_poly.pdbx_strand_id
1 'polypeptide(L)'
;MENVTPNIFTETKVRGCNPSFVVTSDGVVIVDTPQLPTKAVEMRKMAESHGTLRYLINTEHHVDHIFGNYYFKGGPTVVHHQGVYDNFMVVGPELDPFAYAKEALPTDDPEGEAIFPDRDVYYSDPNKGQIVFTGDLTLRVGDHTFELIHTPGHTPGQIAVYCPEERAVFTGDTIFSECQTWLMTSNVDEWLVALDQIGELDVDYVIPGHGPVTTKA
;
A
#
# COMPACT_ATOMS: atom_id res chain seq x y z
N MET A 1 13.38 -7.29 -0.35
CA MET A 1 12.73 -6.53 -1.45
C MET A 1 13.53 -6.72 -2.72
N GLU A 2 12.90 -6.71 -3.87
CA GLU A 2 13.51 -6.82 -5.20
C GLU A 2 13.37 -5.51 -5.98
N ASN A 3 14.28 -5.28 -6.94
CA ASN A 3 14.20 -4.12 -7.82
C ASN A 3 13.32 -4.44 -9.02
N VAL A 4 12.26 -3.65 -9.23
CA VAL A 4 11.45 -3.70 -10.45
C VAL A 4 12.11 -2.83 -11.55
N THR A 5 12.55 -1.63 -11.14
CA THR A 5 13.35 -0.70 -11.95
C THR A 5 14.53 -0.21 -11.09
N PRO A 6 15.47 0.60 -11.60
CA PRO A 6 16.52 1.17 -10.77
C PRO A 6 16.02 1.95 -9.56
N ASN A 7 14.79 2.50 -9.62
CA ASN A 7 14.21 3.35 -8.60
C ASN A 7 13.05 2.69 -7.82
N ILE A 8 12.44 1.62 -8.34
CA ILE A 8 11.31 0.94 -7.69
C ILE A 8 11.79 -0.34 -6.99
N PHE A 9 11.45 -0.44 -5.71
CA PHE A 9 11.68 -1.58 -4.84
C PHE A 9 10.34 -2.13 -4.34
N THR A 10 10.11 -3.44 -4.46
CA THR A 10 8.89 -4.10 -3.97
C THR A 10 9.22 -5.38 -3.20
N GLU A 11 8.32 -5.81 -2.33
CA GLU A 11 8.43 -7.09 -1.61
C GLU A 11 7.22 -7.97 -1.93
N THR A 12 7.46 -9.04 -2.67
CA THR A 12 6.41 -9.96 -3.12
C THR A 12 6.40 -11.31 -2.40
N LYS A 13 7.29 -11.48 -1.39
CA LYS A 13 7.47 -12.74 -0.67
C LYS A 13 7.16 -12.64 0.83
N VAL A 14 6.45 -11.60 1.21
CA VAL A 14 5.96 -11.39 2.58
C VAL A 14 4.47 -11.74 2.64
N ARG A 15 3.98 -12.11 3.82
CA ARG A 15 2.55 -12.22 4.04
C ARG A 15 1.89 -10.85 3.94
N GLY A 16 0.75 -10.77 3.29
CA GLY A 16 -0.02 -9.55 3.04
C GLY A 16 0.24 -8.97 1.65
N CYS A 17 0.11 -7.68 1.53
CA CYS A 17 0.28 -6.97 0.27
C CYS A 17 1.73 -6.95 -0.24
N ASN A 18 1.94 -6.39 -1.42
CA ASN A 18 3.25 -6.08 -2.01
C ASN A 18 3.69 -4.64 -1.66
N PRO A 19 4.22 -4.39 -0.45
CA PRO A 19 4.62 -3.05 -0.08
C PRO A 19 5.83 -2.62 -0.91
N SER A 20 5.83 -1.36 -1.33
CA SER A 20 6.80 -0.86 -2.29
C SER A 20 7.32 0.53 -1.91
N PHE A 21 8.47 0.92 -2.46
CA PHE A 21 8.89 2.31 -2.44
C PHE A 21 9.58 2.72 -3.74
N VAL A 22 9.52 4.01 -4.02
CA VAL A 22 10.15 4.66 -5.18
C VAL A 22 11.16 5.69 -4.69
N VAL A 23 12.39 5.59 -5.18
CA VAL A 23 13.47 6.55 -4.92
C VAL A 23 13.40 7.67 -5.97
N THR A 24 13.36 8.91 -5.51
CA THR A 24 13.34 10.10 -6.37
C THR A 24 14.50 11.02 -6.05
N SER A 25 14.73 12.04 -6.87
CA SER A 25 15.77 13.05 -6.59
C SER A 25 15.48 13.94 -5.37
N ASP A 26 14.25 13.90 -4.80
CA ASP A 26 13.85 14.63 -3.58
C ASP A 26 13.37 13.70 -2.44
N GLY A 27 13.87 12.50 -2.39
CA GLY A 27 13.58 11.53 -1.33
C GLY A 27 12.76 10.33 -1.80
N VAL A 28 12.08 9.68 -0.87
CA VAL A 28 11.44 8.37 -1.10
C VAL A 28 9.93 8.47 -0.89
N VAL A 29 9.19 7.85 -1.81
CA VAL A 29 7.73 7.66 -1.72
C VAL A 29 7.44 6.19 -1.45
N ILE A 30 6.70 5.92 -0.37
CA ILE A 30 6.25 4.58 0.02
C ILE A 30 4.87 4.34 -0.59
N VAL A 31 4.63 3.13 -1.08
CA VAL A 31 3.30 2.65 -1.51
C VAL A 31 2.96 1.41 -0.71
N ASP A 32 1.96 1.51 0.15
CA ASP A 32 1.53 0.53 1.13
C ASP A 32 2.61 0.12 2.14
N THR A 33 2.21 -0.57 3.20
CA THR A 33 3.11 -0.98 4.27
C THR A 33 2.89 -2.44 4.65
N PRO A 34 3.96 -3.19 4.99
CA PRO A 34 3.81 -4.56 5.49
C PRO A 34 2.96 -4.60 6.75
N GLN A 35 2.05 -5.58 6.86
CA GLN A 35 1.33 -5.80 8.12
C GLN A 35 2.21 -6.38 9.23
N LEU A 36 3.30 -7.07 8.86
CA LEU A 36 4.22 -7.70 9.81
C LEU A 36 5.17 -6.66 10.40
N PRO A 37 5.24 -6.52 11.74
CA PRO A 37 6.03 -5.49 12.42
C PRO A 37 7.50 -5.43 12.02
N THR A 38 8.20 -6.59 12.03
CA THR A 38 9.63 -6.60 11.68
C THR A 38 9.85 -6.20 10.23
N LYS A 39 8.95 -6.60 9.32
CA LYS A 39 9.02 -6.25 7.90
C LYS A 39 8.76 -4.77 7.65
N ALA A 40 7.81 -4.17 8.38
CA ALA A 40 7.59 -2.73 8.32
C ALA A 40 8.81 -1.93 8.80
N VAL A 41 9.45 -2.37 9.90
CA VAL A 41 10.69 -1.74 10.40
C VAL A 41 11.86 -1.95 9.44
N GLU A 42 12.02 -3.14 8.85
CA GLU A 42 13.04 -3.44 7.86
C GLU A 42 12.87 -2.57 6.60
N MET A 43 11.65 -2.51 6.07
CA MET A 43 11.31 -1.68 4.91
C MET A 43 11.60 -0.20 5.17
N ARG A 44 11.17 0.32 6.32
CA ARG A 44 11.45 1.70 6.72
C ARG A 44 12.95 2.00 6.70
N LYS A 45 13.76 1.17 7.35
CA LYS A 45 15.24 1.34 7.39
C LYS A 45 15.85 1.31 5.98
N MET A 46 15.38 0.40 5.14
CA MET A 46 15.85 0.31 3.77
C MET A 46 15.50 1.58 2.99
N ALA A 47 14.25 2.02 3.02
CA ALA A 47 13.81 3.24 2.36
C ALA A 47 14.55 4.48 2.87
N GLU A 48 14.75 4.63 4.19
CA GLU A 48 15.53 5.72 4.80
C GLU A 48 17.01 5.73 4.36
N SER A 49 17.58 4.58 3.98
CA SER A 49 18.96 4.52 3.45
C SER A 49 19.10 5.11 2.04
N HIS A 50 17.99 5.27 1.32
CA HIS A 50 17.93 5.90 -0.01
C HIS A 50 17.60 7.39 0.05
N GLY A 51 17.04 7.90 1.16
CA GLY A 51 16.71 9.31 1.31
C GLY A 51 15.63 9.59 2.34
N THR A 52 15.25 10.85 2.44
CA THR A 52 14.16 11.29 3.32
C THR A 52 12.83 10.71 2.85
N LEU A 53 12.06 10.11 3.76
CA LEU A 53 10.71 9.63 3.45
C LEU A 53 9.78 10.84 3.28
N ARG A 54 9.24 11.04 2.06
CA ARG A 54 8.40 12.19 1.72
C ARG A 54 6.92 11.88 1.92
N TYR A 55 6.45 10.82 1.30
CA TYR A 55 5.06 10.39 1.35
C TYR A 55 4.95 8.89 1.59
N LEU A 56 3.87 8.50 2.24
CA LEU A 56 3.36 7.13 2.34
C LEU A 56 1.96 7.14 1.77
N ILE A 57 1.77 6.47 0.65
CA ILE A 57 0.50 6.37 -0.07
C ILE A 57 -0.11 5.01 0.25
N ASN A 58 -1.34 4.99 0.77
CA ASN A 58 -2.09 3.74 0.90
C ASN A 58 -3.03 3.58 -0.28
N THR A 59 -2.94 2.43 -0.96
CA THR A 59 -3.80 2.11 -2.09
C THR A 59 -5.21 1.79 -1.67
N GLU A 60 -5.38 1.23 -0.48
CA GLU A 60 -6.67 0.84 0.08
C GLU A 60 -6.65 0.73 1.62
N HIS A 61 -7.75 0.23 2.25
CA HIS A 61 -7.90 0.21 3.71
C HIS A 61 -7.77 -1.17 4.36
N HIS A 62 -7.58 -2.26 3.62
CA HIS A 62 -7.38 -3.56 4.25
C HIS A 62 -6.10 -3.56 5.10
N VAL A 63 -6.16 -4.36 6.15
CA VAL A 63 -5.18 -4.33 7.25
C VAL A 63 -3.74 -4.57 6.77
N ASP A 64 -3.57 -5.39 5.78
CA ASP A 64 -2.27 -5.77 5.22
C ASP A 64 -1.64 -4.69 4.33
N HIS A 65 -2.39 -3.64 3.98
CA HIS A 65 -1.89 -2.45 3.30
C HIS A 65 -1.58 -1.28 4.25
N ILE A 66 -2.24 -1.23 5.42
CA ILE A 66 -2.22 -0.03 6.27
C ILE A 66 -1.71 -0.26 7.69
N PHE A 67 -1.71 -1.50 8.21
CA PHE A 67 -1.31 -1.76 9.61
C PHE A 67 0.10 -1.26 9.92
N GLY A 68 1.02 -1.47 9.00
CA GLY A 68 2.41 -1.06 9.13
C GLY A 68 2.65 0.44 9.15
N ASN A 69 1.67 1.29 8.79
CA ASN A 69 1.78 2.75 8.89
C ASN A 69 2.24 3.19 10.29
N TYR A 70 1.84 2.44 11.33
CA TYR A 70 2.24 2.66 12.71
C TYR A 70 3.76 2.76 12.88
N TYR A 71 4.51 1.94 12.16
CA TYR A 71 5.98 1.89 12.23
C TYR A 71 6.67 3.00 11.41
N PHE A 72 5.91 3.78 10.63
CA PHE A 72 6.40 4.92 9.85
C PHE A 72 6.14 6.29 10.51
N LYS A 73 5.65 6.31 11.75
CA LYS A 73 5.41 7.54 12.52
C LYS A 73 6.64 8.45 12.55
N GLY A 74 6.40 9.75 12.45
CA GLY A 74 7.45 10.77 12.47
C GLY A 74 8.35 10.79 11.22
N GLY A 75 8.00 10.01 10.20
CA GLY A 75 8.66 9.98 8.91
C GLY A 75 7.82 10.68 7.82
N PRO A 76 7.23 9.91 6.88
CA PRO A 76 6.53 10.47 5.73
C PRO A 76 5.17 11.08 6.08
N THR A 77 4.68 11.99 5.22
CA THR A 77 3.28 12.41 5.22
C THR A 77 2.41 11.30 4.62
N VAL A 78 1.41 10.82 5.35
CA VAL A 78 0.50 9.77 4.88
C VAL A 78 -0.60 10.35 4.00
N VAL A 79 -0.78 9.75 2.82
CA VAL A 79 -1.74 10.17 1.79
C VAL A 79 -2.65 9.01 1.44
N HIS A 80 -3.96 9.22 1.46
CA HIS A 80 -4.89 8.22 0.96
C HIS A 80 -6.25 8.81 0.56
N HIS A 81 -7.01 8.06 -0.22
CA HIS A 81 -8.36 8.43 -0.62
C HIS A 81 -9.31 8.51 0.59
N GLN A 82 -10.36 9.35 0.50
CA GLN A 82 -11.38 9.50 1.56
C GLN A 82 -11.97 8.16 2.01
N GLY A 83 -12.24 7.25 1.07
CA GLY A 83 -12.77 5.92 1.39
C GLY A 83 -11.81 5.06 2.24
N VAL A 84 -10.49 5.23 2.08
CA VAL A 84 -9.49 4.61 2.97
C VAL A 84 -9.56 5.25 4.35
N TYR A 85 -9.64 6.59 4.40
CA TYR A 85 -9.74 7.33 5.66
C TYR A 85 -10.96 6.91 6.48
N ASP A 86 -12.11 6.78 5.86
CA ASP A 86 -13.37 6.44 6.54
C ASP A 86 -13.38 5.00 7.07
N ASN A 87 -12.68 4.08 6.39
CA ASN A 87 -12.65 2.66 6.72
C ASN A 87 -11.35 2.21 7.43
N PHE A 88 -10.44 3.14 7.74
CA PHE A 88 -9.13 2.83 8.31
C PHE A 88 -9.26 2.12 9.66
N MET A 89 -8.89 0.84 9.71
CA MET A 89 -8.91 -0.03 10.90
C MET A 89 -10.27 -0.05 11.63
N VAL A 90 -11.36 0.07 10.88
CA VAL A 90 -12.72 0.02 11.45
C VAL A 90 -13.04 -1.42 11.87
N VAL A 91 -13.40 -1.60 13.14
CA VAL A 91 -13.83 -2.89 13.68
C VAL A 91 -15.26 -3.16 13.23
N GLY A 92 -15.44 -4.23 12.45
CA GLY A 92 -16.73 -4.71 12.00
C GLY A 92 -17.24 -5.92 12.78
N PRO A 93 -18.48 -6.33 12.54
CA PRO A 93 -19.06 -7.52 13.20
C PRO A 93 -18.37 -8.83 12.79
N GLU A 94 -17.76 -8.88 11.61
CA GLU A 94 -17.14 -10.08 11.05
C GLU A 94 -15.61 -10.05 11.13
N LEU A 95 -15.00 -8.87 11.25
CA LEU A 95 -13.57 -8.70 11.25
C LEU A 95 -13.13 -7.64 12.26
N ASP A 96 -12.19 -8.02 13.12
CA ASP A 96 -11.37 -7.11 13.92
C ASP A 96 -9.98 -7.02 13.27
N PRO A 97 -9.66 -5.89 12.57
CA PRO A 97 -8.40 -5.77 11.83
C PRO A 97 -7.16 -5.88 12.73
N PHE A 98 -7.24 -5.41 13.96
CA PHE A 98 -6.13 -5.49 14.91
C PHE A 98 -5.88 -6.93 15.37
N ALA A 99 -6.94 -7.68 15.65
CA ALA A 99 -6.83 -9.10 16.00
C ALA A 99 -6.28 -9.90 14.82
N TYR A 100 -6.77 -9.63 13.62
CA TYR A 100 -6.28 -10.25 12.38
C TYR A 100 -4.78 -10.02 12.15
N ALA A 101 -4.31 -8.78 12.33
CA ALA A 101 -2.87 -8.48 12.23
C ALA A 101 -2.05 -9.27 13.27
N LYS A 102 -2.58 -9.42 14.49
CA LYS A 102 -1.91 -10.15 15.57
C LYS A 102 -1.85 -11.66 15.33
N GLU A 103 -2.86 -12.24 14.71
CA GLU A 103 -2.92 -13.68 14.41
C GLU A 103 -1.80 -14.15 13.48
N ALA A 104 -1.22 -13.26 12.68
CA ALA A 104 -0.11 -13.57 11.79
C ALA A 104 1.22 -13.80 12.53
N LEU A 105 1.41 -13.19 13.70
CA LEU A 105 2.71 -13.12 14.36
C LEU A 105 3.34 -14.49 14.68
N PRO A 106 2.63 -15.45 15.29
CA PRO A 106 3.28 -16.70 15.70
C PRO A 106 3.88 -17.50 14.55
N THR A 107 3.30 -17.35 13.36
CA THR A 107 3.69 -18.13 12.18
C THR A 107 4.64 -17.35 11.27
N ASP A 108 4.33 -16.06 11.02
CA ASP A 108 4.95 -15.29 9.95
C ASP A 108 5.93 -14.23 10.45
N ASP A 109 5.81 -13.82 11.74
CA ASP A 109 6.70 -12.82 12.35
C ASP A 109 6.80 -13.00 13.87
N PRO A 110 7.35 -14.11 14.39
CA PRO A 110 7.44 -14.35 15.84
C PRO A 110 8.23 -13.29 16.60
N GLU A 111 9.24 -12.69 15.97
CA GLU A 111 10.05 -11.61 16.57
C GLU A 111 9.26 -10.29 16.64
N GLY A 112 8.29 -10.13 15.77
CA GLY A 112 7.39 -8.98 15.72
C GLY A 112 6.52 -8.84 16.95
N GLU A 113 6.28 -9.93 17.71
CA GLU A 113 5.49 -9.88 18.94
C GLU A 113 6.10 -8.90 19.98
N ALA A 114 7.43 -8.80 20.03
CA ALA A 114 8.13 -7.90 20.97
C ALA A 114 7.93 -6.41 20.65
N ILE A 115 7.56 -6.08 19.43
CA ILE A 115 7.35 -4.69 18.97
C ILE A 115 5.91 -4.44 18.49
N PHE A 116 5.05 -5.43 18.63
CA PHE A 116 3.62 -5.28 18.33
C PHE A 116 2.97 -4.35 19.36
N PRO A 117 2.26 -3.29 18.97
CA PRO A 117 1.72 -2.32 19.91
C PRO A 117 0.57 -2.89 20.72
N ASP A 118 0.35 -2.36 21.92
CA ASP A 118 -0.92 -2.54 22.60
C ASP A 118 -2.06 -1.93 21.76
N ARG A 119 -3.26 -2.53 21.83
CA ARG A 119 -4.43 -2.12 21.05
C ARG A 119 -4.76 -0.64 21.24
N ASP A 120 -4.86 -0.18 22.49
CA ASP A 120 -5.22 1.19 22.79
C ASP A 120 -4.14 2.17 22.31
N VAL A 121 -2.88 1.79 22.42
CA VAL A 121 -1.74 2.56 21.89
C VAL A 121 -1.81 2.68 20.37
N TYR A 122 -2.10 1.57 19.67
CA TYR A 122 -2.28 1.60 18.22
C TYR A 122 -3.42 2.54 17.79
N TYR A 123 -4.61 2.35 18.34
CA TYR A 123 -5.79 3.13 17.96
C TYR A 123 -5.72 4.60 18.39
N SER A 124 -4.90 4.95 19.38
CA SER A 124 -4.70 6.36 19.77
C SER A 124 -3.99 7.18 18.70
N ASP A 125 -3.11 6.53 17.92
CA ASP A 125 -2.39 7.14 16.81
C ASP A 125 -1.86 6.05 15.85
N PRO A 126 -2.67 5.56 14.91
CA PRO A 126 -2.27 4.52 13.96
C PRO A 126 -1.48 5.06 12.76
N ASN A 127 -1.11 6.35 12.77
CA ASN A 127 -0.52 7.07 11.65
C ASN A 127 -1.46 7.09 10.42
N LYS A 128 -2.68 7.53 10.65
CA LYS A 128 -3.72 7.72 9.64
C LYS A 128 -3.42 8.93 8.75
N GLY A 129 -4.02 9.01 7.57
CA GLY A 129 -3.73 10.02 6.57
C GLY A 129 -3.80 11.48 7.02
N GLN A 130 -2.74 12.23 6.71
CA GLN A 130 -2.68 13.69 6.88
C GLN A 130 -3.13 14.43 5.63
N ILE A 131 -2.97 13.82 4.44
CA ILE A 131 -3.55 14.31 3.18
C ILE A 131 -4.63 13.31 2.77
N VAL A 132 -5.86 13.79 2.72
CA VAL A 132 -7.02 13.00 2.31
C VAL A 132 -7.68 13.67 1.13
N PHE A 133 -7.95 12.90 0.07
CA PHE A 133 -8.50 13.42 -1.17
C PHE A 133 -9.70 12.60 -1.67
N THR A 134 -10.45 13.16 -2.59
CA THR A 134 -11.55 12.51 -3.30
C THR A 134 -11.30 12.59 -4.81
N GLY A 135 -11.64 11.52 -5.55
CA GLY A 135 -11.29 11.40 -6.97
C GLY A 135 -9.80 11.15 -7.17
N ASP A 136 -9.16 11.88 -8.06
CA ASP A 136 -7.75 11.71 -8.40
C ASP A 136 -6.86 12.78 -7.75
N LEU A 137 -5.58 12.45 -7.56
CA LEU A 137 -4.58 13.37 -7.04
C LEU A 137 -3.25 13.16 -7.76
N THR A 138 -2.54 14.26 -8.09
CA THR A 138 -1.18 14.19 -8.61
C THR A 138 -0.19 14.74 -7.58
N LEU A 139 0.81 13.93 -7.23
CA LEU A 139 1.95 14.35 -6.43
C LEU A 139 3.20 14.44 -7.32
N ARG A 140 4.01 15.48 -7.12
CA ARG A 140 5.32 15.63 -7.77
C ARG A 140 6.39 15.62 -6.71
N VAL A 141 7.34 14.69 -6.80
CA VAL A 141 8.43 14.52 -5.84
C VAL A 141 9.74 14.37 -6.59
N GLY A 142 10.56 15.41 -6.52
CA GLY A 142 11.79 15.47 -7.28
C GLY A 142 11.55 15.35 -8.79
N ASP A 143 12.14 14.35 -9.40
CA ASP A 143 12.07 14.02 -10.83
C ASP A 143 10.95 13.03 -11.18
N HIS A 144 10.07 12.69 -10.24
CA HIS A 144 8.97 11.73 -10.45
C HIS A 144 7.60 12.35 -10.21
N THR A 145 6.64 11.87 -10.98
CA THR A 145 5.20 12.15 -10.84
C THR A 145 4.49 10.89 -10.35
N PHE A 146 3.58 11.05 -9.42
CA PHE A 146 2.70 9.99 -8.92
C PHE A 146 1.26 10.42 -9.19
N GLU A 147 0.61 9.75 -10.13
CA GLU A 147 -0.81 9.94 -10.43
C GLU A 147 -1.60 8.92 -9.63
N LEU A 148 -2.32 9.39 -8.61
CA LEU A 148 -3.17 8.61 -7.74
C LEU A 148 -4.56 8.60 -8.36
N ILE A 149 -4.92 7.51 -9.01
CA ILE A 149 -6.14 7.35 -9.80
C ILE A 149 -7.17 6.58 -8.97
N HIS A 150 -8.35 7.14 -8.78
CA HIS A 150 -9.42 6.46 -8.05
C HIS A 150 -9.95 5.28 -8.88
N THR A 151 -9.71 4.08 -8.41
CA THR A 151 -10.06 2.80 -9.05
C THR A 151 -10.92 1.94 -8.11
N PRO A 152 -12.15 2.42 -7.74
CA PRO A 152 -13.00 1.66 -6.81
C PRO A 152 -13.40 0.33 -7.40
N GLY A 153 -13.78 -0.60 -6.54
CA GLY A 153 -14.24 -1.93 -6.95
C GLY A 153 -13.86 -2.98 -5.93
N HIS A 154 -12.57 -3.21 -5.69
CA HIS A 154 -12.14 -4.08 -4.58
C HIS A 154 -12.53 -3.46 -3.23
N THR A 155 -12.23 -2.19 -3.03
CA THR A 155 -12.75 -1.35 -1.94
C THR A 155 -13.25 0.00 -2.46
N PRO A 156 -14.10 0.71 -1.69
CA PRO A 156 -14.61 2.03 -2.13
C PRO A 156 -13.51 3.11 -2.22
N GLY A 157 -12.42 2.93 -1.50
CA GLY A 157 -11.29 3.88 -1.47
C GLY A 157 -10.07 3.42 -2.26
N GLN A 158 -10.20 2.35 -3.04
CA GLN A 158 -9.11 1.80 -3.84
C GLN A 158 -8.57 2.84 -4.82
N ILE A 159 -7.25 2.94 -4.89
CA ILE A 159 -6.53 3.74 -5.90
C ILE A 159 -5.45 2.91 -6.58
N ALA A 160 -5.15 3.25 -7.83
CA ALA A 160 -3.90 2.88 -8.48
C ALA A 160 -2.92 4.07 -8.40
N VAL A 161 -1.63 3.77 -8.24
CA VAL A 161 -0.56 4.78 -8.24
C VAL A 161 0.27 4.58 -9.50
N TYR A 162 0.09 5.45 -10.48
CA TYR A 162 0.84 5.42 -11.74
C TYR A 162 2.06 6.34 -11.67
N CYS A 163 3.21 5.81 -12.04
CA CYS A 163 4.48 6.53 -12.12
C CYS A 163 4.96 6.54 -13.59
N PRO A 164 4.68 7.59 -14.36
CA PRO A 164 5.00 7.65 -15.80
C PRO A 164 6.48 7.52 -16.10
N GLU A 165 7.36 8.12 -15.29
CA GLU A 165 8.80 8.10 -15.49
C GLU A 165 9.39 6.70 -15.40
N GLU A 166 8.77 5.82 -14.59
CA GLU A 166 9.15 4.42 -14.42
C GLU A 166 8.33 3.47 -15.32
N ARG A 167 7.33 4.00 -16.06
CA ARG A 167 6.35 3.20 -16.82
C ARG A 167 5.76 2.07 -15.97
N ALA A 168 5.40 2.40 -14.72
CA ALA A 168 4.96 1.45 -13.72
C ALA A 168 3.67 1.89 -13.02
N VAL A 169 2.83 0.93 -12.66
CA VAL A 169 1.61 1.17 -11.88
C VAL A 169 1.55 0.21 -10.68
N PHE A 170 1.29 0.76 -9.50
CA PHE A 170 0.95 0.01 -8.29
C PHE A 170 -0.57 -0.03 -8.22
N THR A 171 -1.14 -1.21 -8.31
CA THR A 171 -2.59 -1.34 -8.50
C THR A 171 -3.35 -1.58 -7.21
N GLY A 172 -2.62 -1.79 -6.08
CA GLY A 172 -3.26 -2.38 -4.92
C GLY A 172 -4.05 -3.62 -5.33
N ASP A 173 -5.13 -3.90 -4.65
CA ASP A 173 -5.94 -5.09 -4.85
C ASP A 173 -6.95 -4.99 -6.02
N THR A 174 -6.76 -4.00 -6.91
CA THR A 174 -7.43 -4.03 -8.21
C THR A 174 -6.88 -5.18 -9.07
N ILE A 175 -5.59 -5.55 -8.91
CA ILE A 175 -4.96 -6.68 -9.62
C ILE A 175 -4.30 -7.63 -8.61
N PHE A 176 -4.60 -8.92 -8.77
CA PHE A 176 -3.96 -10.05 -8.13
C PHE A 176 -3.22 -10.85 -9.19
N SER A 177 -1.95 -11.17 -8.97
CA SER A 177 -1.12 -11.92 -9.91
C SER A 177 -0.84 -13.32 -9.35
N GLU A 178 -1.20 -14.37 -10.11
CA GLU A 178 -0.94 -15.78 -9.77
C GLU A 178 -1.51 -16.23 -8.41
N CYS A 179 -2.47 -15.50 -7.84
CA CYS A 179 -3.12 -15.85 -6.59
C CYS A 179 -4.63 -15.59 -6.66
N GLN A 180 -5.36 -16.11 -5.67
CA GLN A 180 -6.81 -15.98 -5.63
C GLN A 180 -7.22 -14.54 -5.26
N THR A 181 -8.14 -13.99 -6.04
CA THR A 181 -8.76 -12.68 -5.81
C THR A 181 -9.71 -12.72 -4.60
N TRP A 182 -9.64 -11.71 -3.74
CA TRP A 182 -10.53 -11.53 -2.61
C TRP A 182 -11.73 -10.64 -2.98
N LEU A 183 -12.96 -11.12 -2.74
CA LEU A 183 -14.18 -10.47 -3.25
C LEU A 183 -15.15 -9.96 -2.17
N MET A 184 -14.87 -10.17 -0.87
CA MET A 184 -15.87 -9.97 0.20
C MET A 184 -16.42 -8.54 0.32
N THR A 185 -15.63 -7.52 -0.02
CA THR A 185 -16.02 -6.10 0.10
C THR A 185 -16.24 -5.44 -1.26
N SER A 186 -16.27 -6.24 -2.33
CA SER A 186 -16.11 -5.74 -3.69
C SER A 186 -17.43 -5.37 -4.35
N ASN A 187 -17.36 -4.33 -5.21
CA ASN A 187 -18.34 -4.02 -6.23
C ASN A 187 -17.77 -4.42 -7.60
N VAL A 188 -18.24 -5.51 -8.17
CA VAL A 188 -17.70 -6.08 -9.41
C VAL A 188 -17.86 -5.14 -10.61
N ASP A 189 -18.97 -4.40 -10.68
CA ASP A 189 -19.23 -3.49 -11.81
C ASP A 189 -18.21 -2.33 -11.80
N GLU A 190 -17.95 -1.74 -10.64
CA GLU A 190 -16.92 -0.71 -10.48
C GLU A 190 -15.51 -1.28 -10.74
N TRP A 191 -15.27 -2.52 -10.31
CA TRP A 191 -13.97 -3.17 -10.52
C TRP A 191 -13.64 -3.39 -12.00
N LEU A 192 -14.62 -3.78 -12.80
CA LEU A 192 -14.42 -3.91 -14.24
C LEU A 192 -14.05 -2.59 -14.90
N VAL A 193 -14.68 -1.47 -14.47
CA VAL A 193 -14.31 -0.12 -14.94
C VAL A 193 -12.88 0.23 -14.50
N ALA A 194 -12.50 -0.07 -13.27
CA ALA A 194 -11.14 0.16 -12.77
C ALA A 194 -10.08 -0.62 -13.56
N LEU A 195 -10.38 -1.88 -13.92
CA LEU A 195 -9.48 -2.68 -14.76
C LEU A 195 -9.31 -2.09 -16.16
N ASP A 196 -10.38 -1.58 -16.77
CA ASP A 196 -10.31 -0.90 -18.07
C ASP A 196 -9.45 0.38 -17.96
N GLN A 197 -9.63 1.19 -16.90
CA GLN A 197 -8.81 2.39 -16.68
C GLN A 197 -7.32 2.06 -16.56
N ILE A 198 -6.95 1.02 -15.76
CA ILE A 198 -5.56 0.58 -15.65
C ILE A 198 -5.06 0.04 -17.01
N GLY A 199 -5.92 -0.64 -17.74
CA GLY A 199 -5.63 -1.15 -19.08
C GLY A 199 -5.25 -0.08 -20.10
N GLU A 200 -5.65 1.17 -19.93
CA GLU A 200 -5.31 2.30 -20.82
C GLU A 200 -3.96 2.95 -20.50
N LEU A 201 -3.37 2.69 -19.31
CA LEU A 201 -2.10 3.28 -18.92
C LEU A 201 -0.93 2.76 -19.77
N ASP A 202 0.02 3.63 -20.07
CA ASP A 202 1.25 3.28 -20.79
C ASP A 202 2.32 2.78 -19.83
N VAL A 203 2.26 1.48 -19.51
CA VAL A 203 3.12 0.84 -18.52
C VAL A 203 3.84 -0.39 -19.07
N ASP A 204 5.04 -0.63 -18.57
CA ASP A 204 5.80 -1.86 -18.78
C ASP A 204 5.65 -2.78 -17.56
N TYR A 205 5.51 -2.21 -16.34
CA TYR A 205 5.44 -2.94 -15.09
C TYR A 205 4.10 -2.72 -14.39
N VAL A 206 3.50 -3.82 -13.95
CA VAL A 206 2.32 -3.81 -13.07
C VAL A 206 2.72 -4.45 -11.75
N ILE A 207 2.68 -3.65 -10.67
CA ILE A 207 2.93 -4.09 -9.30
C ILE A 207 1.55 -4.34 -8.67
N PRO A 208 1.12 -5.60 -8.57
CA PRO A 208 -0.20 -5.94 -8.01
C PRO A 208 -0.21 -5.78 -6.49
N GLY A 209 -1.40 -5.76 -5.89
CA GLY A 209 -1.50 -5.82 -4.44
C GLY A 209 -0.94 -7.12 -3.86
N HIS A 210 -1.12 -8.23 -4.57
CA HIS A 210 -0.62 -9.55 -4.19
C HIS A 210 -0.05 -10.32 -5.38
N GLY A 211 0.95 -11.16 -5.08
CA GLY A 211 1.60 -12.03 -6.06
C GLY A 211 2.76 -11.37 -6.81
N PRO A 212 3.34 -12.03 -7.81
CA PRO A 212 4.52 -11.52 -8.50
C PRO A 212 4.23 -10.26 -9.33
N VAL A 213 5.25 -9.40 -9.46
CA VAL A 213 5.22 -8.29 -10.43
C VAL A 213 5.01 -8.87 -11.82
N THR A 214 4.17 -8.22 -12.61
CA THR A 214 3.84 -8.67 -13.96
C THR A 214 3.96 -7.52 -14.97
N THR A 215 3.70 -7.83 -16.22
CA THR A 215 3.68 -6.87 -17.33
C THR A 215 2.26 -6.71 -17.87
N LYS A 216 2.04 -5.67 -18.66
CA LYS A 216 0.75 -5.42 -19.31
C LYS A 216 0.41 -6.40 -20.46
N ALA A 217 1.35 -7.24 -20.89
CA ALA A 217 1.19 -8.16 -22.03
C ALA A 217 0.37 -9.41 -21.68
#